data_7ee841d2963ac3e5650fb60dd503ce5e
#
_entry.id   7ee841d2963ac3e5650fb60dd503ce5e
#
_cell.length_a   1.000
_cell.length_b   1.000
_cell.length_c   1.000
_cell.angle_alpha   90.00
_cell.angle_beta   90.00
_cell.angle_gamma   90.00
#
_symmetry.space_group_name_H-M   'P 1'
#
loop_
_entity.id
_entity.type
_entity.pdbx_description
1 polymer ?
#
loop_
_entity_poly.entity_id
_entity_poly.type
_entity_poly.pdbx_seq_one_letter_code
_entity_poly.pdbx_strand_id
1 'polypeptide(L)'
;MISDVEYAQHDAVSLAASIQKGDVTASELLEAALRRAAAVNPQLNAIVIPMHEIARARATERLTGPLAGVPFLIKDLLQDYAGVLATSGSRALRNVGHVPEQHSEIVKRWLAAGTVIFGRTNTPELGSKGLTEPVAWGPTKNPWNLELSPGGSSGGAAAAVAAGIVPVAGASDGGGSIRIPAAATGLFGFKPGRGRTPT
;
A
#
# COMPACT_ATOMS: atom_id res chain seq x y z
N MET A 1 18.62 12.13 -8.90
CA MET A 1 17.71 10.96 -8.98
C MET A 1 18.18 9.94 -7.96
N ILE A 2 17.32 9.53 -7.03
CA ILE A 2 17.64 8.53 -6.01
C ILE A 2 17.78 7.13 -6.64
N SER A 3 18.79 6.36 -6.23
CA SER A 3 18.97 4.96 -6.65
C SER A 3 17.98 4.05 -5.90
N ASP A 4 17.69 2.86 -6.46
CA ASP A 4 16.78 1.89 -5.84
C ASP A 4 17.35 1.34 -4.52
N VAL A 5 18.68 1.23 -4.41
CA VAL A 5 19.37 0.81 -3.17
C VAL A 5 19.22 1.87 -2.09
N GLU A 6 19.48 3.12 -2.43
CA GLU A 6 19.35 4.26 -1.51
C GLU A 6 17.90 4.42 -1.04
N TYR A 7 16.93 4.38 -1.98
CA TYR A 7 15.51 4.44 -1.65
C TYR A 7 15.10 3.36 -0.62
N ALA A 8 15.57 2.13 -0.80
CA ALA A 8 15.21 1.00 0.07
C ALA A 8 15.85 1.07 1.48
N GLN A 9 16.83 1.94 1.69
CA GLN A 9 17.48 2.14 3.00
C GLN A 9 16.76 3.17 3.88
N HIS A 10 15.81 3.91 3.31
CA HIS A 10 15.09 4.96 4.02
C HIS A 10 13.73 4.48 4.52
N ASP A 11 13.36 4.92 5.71
CA ASP A 11 11.99 4.88 6.20
C ASP A 11 11.15 6.06 5.67
N ALA A 12 9.84 6.04 5.95
CA ALA A 12 8.93 7.08 5.47
C ALA A 12 9.26 8.48 6.02
N VAL A 13 9.77 8.57 7.24
CA VAL A 13 10.09 9.84 7.89
C VAL A 13 11.34 10.45 7.27
N SER A 14 12.38 9.64 7.03
CA SER A 14 13.61 10.09 6.39
C SER A 14 13.38 10.48 4.92
N LEU A 15 12.52 9.77 4.18
CA LEU A 15 12.14 10.18 2.82
C LEU A 15 11.39 11.53 2.82
N ALA A 16 10.44 11.73 3.72
CA ALA A 16 9.75 13.02 3.86
C ALA A 16 10.72 14.15 4.22
N ALA A 17 11.69 13.89 5.11
CA ALA A 17 12.73 14.85 5.46
C ALA A 17 13.64 15.20 4.28
N SER A 18 14.01 14.24 3.44
CA SER A 18 14.81 14.48 2.23
C SER A 18 14.07 15.35 1.22
N ILE A 19 12.75 15.15 1.05
CA ILE A 19 11.92 16.06 0.21
C ILE A 19 11.91 17.48 0.80
N GLN A 20 11.70 17.60 2.11
CA GLN A 20 11.65 18.90 2.78
C GLN A 20 12.96 19.68 2.66
N LYS A 21 14.11 18.99 2.65
CA LYS A 21 15.44 19.58 2.42
C LYS A 21 15.70 19.91 0.96
N GLY A 22 14.92 19.38 0.03
CA GLY A 22 15.17 19.54 -1.41
C GLY A 22 16.20 18.57 -1.99
N ASP A 23 16.60 17.55 -1.24
CA ASP A 23 17.57 16.53 -1.69
C ASP A 23 16.95 15.64 -2.78
N VAL A 24 15.63 15.43 -2.74
CA VAL A 24 14.85 14.62 -3.68
C VAL A 24 13.45 15.20 -3.84
N THR A 25 12.80 14.94 -4.96
CA THR A 25 11.41 15.34 -5.22
C THR A 25 10.45 14.19 -4.98
N ALA A 26 9.16 14.50 -4.75
CA ALA A 26 8.11 13.49 -4.63
C ALA A 26 7.99 12.63 -5.90
N SER A 27 8.16 13.24 -7.08
CA SER A 27 8.16 12.53 -8.37
C SER A 27 9.32 11.53 -8.48
N GLU A 28 10.52 11.90 -8.03
CA GLU A 28 11.69 10.99 -8.04
C GLU A 28 11.48 9.80 -7.09
N LEU A 29 10.89 10.02 -5.90
CA LEU A 29 10.56 8.95 -4.98
C LEU A 29 9.46 8.04 -5.54
N LEU A 30 8.43 8.60 -6.16
CA LEU A 30 7.38 7.82 -6.82
C LEU A 30 7.96 6.94 -7.93
N GLU A 31 8.81 7.49 -8.81
CA GLU A 31 9.41 6.69 -9.89
C GLU A 31 10.35 5.60 -9.34
N ALA A 32 11.04 5.82 -8.22
CA ALA A 32 11.81 4.77 -7.55
C ALA A 32 10.90 3.65 -7.04
N ALA A 33 9.79 4.00 -6.38
CA ALA A 33 8.79 3.02 -5.93
C ALA A 33 8.16 2.24 -7.10
N LEU A 34 7.85 2.91 -8.22
CA LEU A 34 7.31 2.29 -9.42
C LEU A 34 8.30 1.32 -10.08
N ARG A 35 9.60 1.70 -10.18
CA ARG A 35 10.64 0.79 -10.70
C ARG A 35 10.75 -0.47 -9.82
N ARG A 36 10.78 -0.31 -8.49
CA ARG A 36 10.81 -1.45 -7.57
C ARG A 36 9.57 -2.33 -7.69
N ALA A 37 8.39 -1.70 -7.78
CA ALA A 37 7.15 -2.44 -8.02
C ALA A 37 7.22 -3.23 -9.34
N ALA A 38 7.67 -2.62 -10.42
CA ALA A 38 7.80 -3.29 -11.72
C ALA A 38 8.76 -4.49 -11.67
N ALA A 39 9.83 -4.39 -10.88
CA ALA A 39 10.83 -5.44 -10.76
C ALA A 39 10.34 -6.66 -9.95
N VAL A 40 9.57 -6.45 -8.86
CA VAL A 40 9.27 -7.54 -7.92
C VAL A 40 7.79 -7.93 -7.85
N ASN A 41 6.86 -7.02 -8.17
CA ASN A 41 5.42 -7.31 -8.08
C ASN A 41 4.94 -8.43 -9.01
N PRO A 42 5.52 -8.68 -10.21
CA PRO A 42 5.13 -9.80 -11.04
C PRO A 42 5.26 -11.17 -10.35
N GLN A 43 6.23 -11.31 -9.43
CA GLN A 43 6.41 -12.53 -8.65
C GLN A 43 5.60 -12.54 -7.36
N LEU A 44 5.39 -11.36 -6.75
CA LEU A 44 4.74 -11.23 -5.45
C LEU A 44 3.22 -11.13 -5.52
N ASN A 45 2.68 -10.53 -6.57
CA ASN A 45 1.25 -10.18 -6.70
C ASN A 45 0.73 -9.40 -5.48
N ALA A 46 1.54 -8.45 -5.01
CA ALA A 46 1.25 -7.61 -3.85
C ALA A 46 0.32 -6.44 -4.18
N ILE A 47 0.54 -5.79 -5.35
CA ILE A 47 -0.26 -4.68 -5.87
C ILE A 47 -1.13 -5.22 -7.01
N VAL A 48 -2.45 -5.06 -6.87
CA VAL A 48 -3.43 -5.64 -7.80
C VAL A 48 -4.22 -4.59 -8.60
N ILE A 49 -4.29 -3.36 -8.10
CA ILE A 49 -4.93 -2.24 -8.82
C ILE A 49 -3.94 -1.08 -8.84
N PRO A 50 -3.29 -0.83 -9.99
CA PRO A 50 -2.38 0.31 -10.14
C PRO A 50 -3.13 1.63 -10.23
N MET A 51 -2.52 2.71 -9.69
CA MET A 51 -3.04 4.08 -9.71
C MET A 51 -1.95 5.07 -10.18
N HIS A 52 -1.13 4.65 -11.16
CA HIS A 52 0.09 5.34 -11.54
C HIS A 52 -0.14 6.77 -12.02
N GLU A 53 -1.16 7.00 -12.88
CA GLU A 53 -1.44 8.34 -13.42
C GLU A 53 -1.92 9.31 -12.33
N ILE A 54 -2.80 8.82 -11.44
CA ILE A 54 -3.26 9.60 -10.27
C ILE A 54 -2.08 9.98 -9.39
N ALA A 55 -1.18 9.01 -9.14
CA ALA A 55 0.00 9.22 -8.32
C ALA A 55 0.98 10.20 -8.94
N ARG A 56 1.24 10.10 -10.26
CA ARG A 56 2.11 11.03 -10.99
C ARG A 56 1.58 12.45 -10.95
N ALA A 57 0.29 12.65 -11.21
CA ALA A 57 -0.35 13.95 -11.09
C ALA A 57 -0.17 14.52 -9.68
N ARG A 58 -0.46 13.72 -8.64
CA ARG A 58 -0.31 14.15 -7.25
C ARG A 58 1.14 14.47 -6.86
N ALA A 59 2.11 13.71 -7.36
CA ALA A 59 3.53 13.94 -7.05
C ALA A 59 4.07 15.28 -7.59
N THR A 60 3.38 15.95 -8.50
CA THR A 60 3.71 17.28 -9.00
C THR A 60 3.08 18.42 -8.18
N GLU A 61 2.16 18.11 -7.28
CA GLU A 61 1.50 19.09 -6.42
C GLU A 61 2.43 19.58 -5.29
N ARG A 62 2.14 20.75 -4.74
CA ARG A 62 2.75 21.20 -3.48
C ARG A 62 2.12 20.46 -2.32
N LEU A 63 2.70 19.34 -1.94
CA LEU A 63 2.23 18.50 -0.85
C LEU A 63 2.66 19.05 0.52
N THR A 64 1.80 18.89 1.51
CA THR A 64 2.03 19.26 2.91
C THR A 64 1.68 18.09 3.82
N GLY A 65 2.15 18.13 5.06
CA GLY A 65 1.91 17.09 6.05
C GLY A 65 3.17 16.29 6.40
N PRO A 66 3.08 15.44 7.42
CA PRO A 66 4.26 14.75 7.97
C PRO A 66 4.89 13.71 7.03
N LEU A 67 4.16 13.27 6.00
CA LEU A 67 4.63 12.31 4.99
C LEU A 67 4.52 12.89 3.57
N ALA A 68 4.70 14.21 3.44
CA ALA A 68 4.57 14.91 2.17
C ALA A 68 5.49 14.29 1.09
N GLY A 69 4.90 13.80 0.00
CA GLY A 69 5.58 13.22 -1.14
C GLY A 69 6.01 11.75 -0.98
N VAL A 70 5.77 11.12 0.16
CA VAL A 70 6.16 9.72 0.39
C VAL A 70 5.24 8.78 -0.41
N PRO A 71 5.79 7.86 -1.23
CA PRO A 71 5.01 6.82 -1.92
C PRO A 71 4.29 5.90 -0.94
N PHE A 72 3.03 5.62 -1.23
CA PHE A 72 2.15 4.87 -0.33
C PHE A 72 1.23 3.91 -1.10
N LEU A 73 0.84 2.83 -0.45
CA LEU A 73 -0.12 1.86 -0.96
C LEU A 73 -1.29 1.74 0.02
N ILE A 74 -2.50 1.55 -0.52
CA ILE A 74 -3.70 1.30 0.27
C ILE A 74 -4.17 -0.14 0.07
N LYS A 75 -4.83 -0.69 1.09
CA LYS A 75 -5.42 -2.03 1.00
C LYS A 75 -6.69 -1.99 0.15
N ASP A 76 -6.94 -3.04 -0.63
CA ASP A 76 -8.19 -3.19 -1.39
C ASP A 76 -9.36 -3.67 -0.51
N LEU A 77 -9.47 -3.12 0.70
CA LEU A 77 -10.55 -3.36 1.66
C LEU A 77 -10.63 -2.19 2.66
N LEU A 78 -11.81 -1.57 2.78
CA LEU A 78 -12.12 -0.47 3.73
C LEU A 78 -11.29 0.82 3.52
N GLN A 79 -10.52 0.91 2.45
CA GLN A 79 -9.64 2.04 2.15
C GLN A 79 -9.99 2.59 0.76
N ASP A 80 -11.22 3.08 0.63
CA ASP A 80 -11.76 3.52 -0.64
C ASP A 80 -11.12 4.84 -1.10
N TYR A 81 -10.66 4.83 -2.34
CA TYR A 81 -10.22 6.01 -3.06
C TYR A 81 -11.28 6.33 -4.12
N ALA A 82 -11.86 7.52 -4.08
CA ALA A 82 -12.91 7.94 -5.01
C ALA A 82 -12.44 7.82 -6.47
N GLY A 83 -13.30 7.27 -7.32
CA GLY A 83 -13.00 7.10 -8.74
C GLY A 83 -12.07 5.92 -9.08
N VAL A 84 -11.66 5.11 -8.11
CA VAL A 84 -10.78 3.96 -8.32
C VAL A 84 -11.50 2.66 -7.94
N LEU A 85 -11.40 1.65 -8.80
CA LEU A 85 -11.96 0.32 -8.56
C LEU A 85 -11.62 -0.19 -7.15
N ALA A 86 -12.64 -0.71 -6.44
CA ALA A 86 -12.50 -1.31 -5.12
C ALA A 86 -13.17 -2.68 -5.13
N THR A 87 -12.39 -3.75 -4.93
CA THR A 87 -12.92 -5.11 -5.07
C THR A 87 -13.08 -5.86 -3.76
N SER A 88 -12.46 -5.38 -2.68
CA SER A 88 -12.40 -6.10 -1.41
C SER A 88 -11.93 -7.56 -1.58
N GLY A 89 -11.07 -7.84 -2.56
CA GLY A 89 -10.64 -9.18 -2.93
C GLY A 89 -11.76 -10.04 -3.56
N SER A 90 -12.95 -9.49 -3.81
CA SER A 90 -14.10 -10.22 -4.33
C SER A 90 -14.16 -10.19 -5.85
N ARG A 91 -14.29 -11.38 -6.47
CA ARG A 91 -14.52 -11.52 -7.90
C ARG A 91 -15.84 -10.89 -8.34
N ALA A 92 -16.87 -10.95 -7.51
CA ALA A 92 -18.17 -10.33 -7.81
C ALA A 92 -18.03 -8.80 -7.92
N LEU A 93 -17.42 -8.14 -6.93
CA LEU A 93 -17.18 -6.69 -6.96
C LEU A 93 -16.26 -6.27 -8.09
N ARG A 94 -15.23 -7.07 -8.39
CA ARG A 94 -14.36 -6.85 -9.54
C ARG A 94 -15.14 -6.89 -10.85
N ASN A 95 -16.02 -7.88 -11.03
CA ASN A 95 -16.78 -8.08 -12.28
C ASN A 95 -17.83 -6.99 -12.51
N VAL A 96 -18.48 -6.49 -11.45
CA VAL A 96 -19.43 -5.37 -11.59
C VAL A 96 -18.72 -4.01 -11.69
N GLY A 97 -17.41 -3.96 -11.51
CA GLY A 97 -16.65 -2.72 -11.63
C GLY A 97 -16.99 -1.71 -10.54
N HIS A 98 -17.10 -2.15 -9.28
CA HIS A 98 -17.47 -1.26 -8.16
C HIS A 98 -16.43 -0.16 -7.96
N VAL A 99 -16.86 1.10 -8.12
CA VAL A 99 -16.03 2.30 -7.95
C VAL A 99 -16.67 3.20 -6.89
N PRO A 100 -16.01 3.43 -5.76
CA PRO A 100 -16.50 4.35 -4.73
C PRO A 100 -16.57 5.78 -5.23
N GLU A 101 -17.63 6.51 -4.86
CA GLU A 101 -17.80 7.92 -5.18
C GLU A 101 -17.03 8.86 -4.24
N GLN A 102 -16.66 8.37 -3.05
CA GLN A 102 -15.99 9.16 -2.02
C GLN A 102 -14.79 8.41 -1.44
N HIS A 103 -13.79 9.18 -1.00
CA HIS A 103 -12.71 8.61 -0.19
C HIS A 103 -13.24 8.17 1.17
N SER A 104 -12.80 7.01 1.65
CA SER A 104 -12.97 6.66 3.06
C SER A 104 -12.20 7.64 3.96
N GLU A 105 -12.64 7.81 5.20
CA GLU A 105 -12.04 8.78 6.13
C GLU A 105 -10.54 8.52 6.36
N ILE A 106 -10.12 7.27 6.40
CA ILE A 106 -8.70 6.94 6.57
C ILE A 106 -7.87 7.35 5.35
N VAL A 107 -8.41 7.21 4.14
CA VAL A 107 -7.74 7.66 2.91
C VAL A 107 -7.63 9.18 2.87
N LYS A 108 -8.67 9.91 3.29
CA LYS A 108 -8.61 11.39 3.43
C LYS A 108 -7.47 11.80 4.36
N ARG A 109 -7.27 11.09 5.47
CA ARG A 109 -6.19 11.37 6.43
C ARG A 109 -4.81 11.10 5.87
N TRP A 110 -4.63 10.00 5.12
CA TRP A 110 -3.35 9.75 4.44
C TRP A 110 -3.06 10.79 3.36
N LEU A 111 -4.07 11.19 2.59
CA LEU A 111 -3.92 12.27 1.62
C LEU A 111 -3.57 13.60 2.30
N ALA A 112 -4.18 13.90 3.45
CA ALA A 112 -3.86 15.08 4.26
C ALA A 112 -2.47 15.00 4.91
N ALA A 113 -1.98 13.78 5.20
CA ALA A 113 -0.59 13.57 5.63
C ALA A 113 0.44 13.77 4.50
N GLY A 114 -0.03 13.98 3.27
CA GLY A 114 0.79 14.29 2.10
C GLY A 114 1.28 13.08 1.31
N THR A 115 0.80 11.87 1.59
CA THR A 115 1.24 10.67 0.88
C THR A 115 0.87 10.66 -0.61
N VAL A 116 1.68 10.00 -1.42
CA VAL A 116 1.43 9.74 -2.84
C VAL A 116 0.99 8.29 -3.02
N ILE A 117 -0.33 8.08 -3.09
CA ILE A 117 -0.94 6.75 -3.19
C ILE A 117 -0.90 6.29 -4.65
N PHE A 118 -0.19 5.18 -4.95
CA PHE A 118 0.01 4.72 -6.32
C PHE A 118 -0.55 3.33 -6.64
N GLY A 119 -1.26 2.70 -5.69
CA GLY A 119 -1.90 1.41 -5.94
C GLY A 119 -2.65 0.85 -4.74
N ARG A 120 -3.46 -0.19 -5.03
CA ARG A 120 -4.17 -0.98 -4.01
C ARG A 120 -3.53 -2.35 -3.88
N THR A 121 -3.32 -2.77 -2.65
CA THR A 121 -2.68 -4.04 -2.32
C THR A 121 -3.70 -5.16 -2.16
N ASN A 122 -3.28 -6.38 -2.49
CA ASN A 122 -4.09 -7.57 -2.45
C ASN A 122 -4.57 -7.91 -1.03
N THR A 123 -5.77 -8.48 -0.95
CA THR A 123 -6.44 -8.93 0.28
C THR A 123 -7.27 -10.17 -0.03
N PRO A 124 -7.46 -11.12 0.89
CA PRO A 124 -8.45 -12.18 0.68
C PRO A 124 -9.86 -11.59 0.58
N GLU A 125 -10.76 -12.33 -0.05
CA GLU A 125 -12.14 -11.89 -0.23
C GLU A 125 -12.77 -11.42 1.09
N LEU A 126 -13.24 -10.16 1.10
CA LEU A 126 -13.84 -9.48 2.24
C LEU A 126 -12.97 -9.49 3.52
N GLY A 127 -11.66 -9.72 3.38
CA GLY A 127 -10.74 -9.80 4.52
C GLY A 127 -10.96 -10.99 5.44
N SER A 128 -11.68 -12.03 5.00
CA SER A 128 -12.22 -13.11 5.84
C SER A 128 -11.20 -14.18 6.26
N LYS A 129 -9.95 -14.11 5.75
CA LYS A 129 -8.92 -15.14 6.01
C LYS A 129 -7.60 -14.53 6.45
N GLY A 130 -6.83 -15.32 7.20
CA GLY A 130 -5.45 -15.01 7.59
C GLY A 130 -4.39 -15.30 6.52
N LEU A 131 -4.80 -15.60 5.29
CA LEU A 131 -3.98 -15.83 4.10
C LEU A 131 -4.48 -14.92 2.97
N THR A 132 -3.60 -14.48 2.08
CA THR A 132 -3.96 -13.56 0.98
C THR A 132 -3.94 -14.29 -0.35
N GLU A 133 -5.06 -14.95 -0.65
CA GLU A 133 -5.25 -15.82 -1.83
C GLU A 133 -6.66 -15.66 -2.41
N PRO A 134 -7.07 -14.43 -2.81
CA PRO A 134 -8.41 -14.23 -3.38
C PRO A 134 -8.50 -14.82 -4.78
N VAL A 135 -9.66 -15.39 -5.12
CA VAL A 135 -9.94 -15.86 -6.49
C VAL A 135 -9.93 -14.69 -7.49
N ALA A 136 -10.24 -13.48 -7.03
CA ALA A 136 -10.27 -12.30 -7.87
C ALA A 136 -8.91 -11.96 -8.51
N TRP A 137 -7.82 -12.12 -7.75
CA TRP A 137 -6.48 -11.62 -8.12
C TRP A 137 -5.40 -12.70 -8.07
N GLY A 138 -5.70 -13.86 -7.49
CA GLY A 138 -4.71 -14.90 -7.21
C GLY A 138 -3.92 -14.63 -5.91
N PRO A 139 -3.04 -15.58 -5.53
CA PRO A 139 -2.28 -15.51 -4.29
C PRO A 139 -1.20 -14.42 -4.31
N THR A 140 -1.02 -13.78 -3.17
CA THR A 140 0.17 -12.99 -2.89
C THR A 140 1.25 -13.88 -2.27
N LYS A 141 2.49 -13.70 -2.70
CA LYS A 141 3.64 -14.47 -2.24
C LYS A 141 4.43 -13.72 -1.17
N ASN A 142 5.04 -14.48 -0.25
CA ASN A 142 5.92 -13.93 0.76
C ASN A 142 7.31 -13.62 0.14
N PRO A 143 7.83 -12.39 0.25
CA PRO A 143 9.13 -12.03 -0.33
C PRO A 143 10.31 -12.85 0.19
N TRP A 144 10.21 -13.41 1.41
CA TRP A 144 11.26 -14.25 1.99
C TRP A 144 11.27 -15.67 1.43
N ASN A 145 10.11 -16.18 1.00
CA ASN A 145 9.95 -17.47 0.35
C ASN A 145 8.68 -17.47 -0.49
N LEU A 146 8.82 -17.50 -1.81
CA LEU A 146 7.72 -17.41 -2.77
C LEU A 146 6.73 -18.60 -2.73
N GLU A 147 7.08 -19.69 -2.05
CA GLU A 147 6.17 -20.83 -1.83
C GLU A 147 5.21 -20.59 -0.65
N LEU A 148 5.46 -19.57 0.17
CA LEU A 148 4.67 -19.25 1.35
C LEU A 148 3.75 -18.05 1.12
N SER A 149 2.64 -18.00 1.88
CA SER A 149 1.78 -16.83 1.98
C SER A 149 2.45 -15.78 2.89
N PRO A 150 2.27 -14.47 2.61
CA PRO A 150 2.68 -13.41 3.52
C PRO A 150 1.74 -13.27 4.73
N GLY A 151 0.78 -14.18 4.88
CA GLY A 151 -0.33 -14.01 5.83
C GLY A 151 -1.46 -13.14 5.28
N GLY A 152 -2.36 -12.70 6.17
CA GLY A 152 -3.53 -11.89 5.79
C GLY A 152 -4.26 -11.28 7.01
N SER A 153 -5.24 -10.46 6.75
CA SER A 153 -5.78 -10.12 5.42
C SER A 153 -5.04 -8.97 4.70
N SER A 154 -4.08 -8.27 5.32
CA SER A 154 -3.27 -7.23 4.68
C SER A 154 -1.96 -7.78 4.09
N GLY A 155 -2.02 -8.97 3.47
CA GLY A 155 -0.82 -9.66 2.98
C GLY A 155 -0.14 -8.95 1.81
N GLY A 156 -0.92 -8.34 0.90
CA GLY A 156 -0.36 -7.53 -0.18
C GLY A 156 0.42 -6.31 0.34
N ALA A 157 -0.13 -5.61 1.35
CA ALA A 157 0.56 -4.49 2.00
C ALA A 157 1.88 -4.95 2.65
N ALA A 158 1.84 -6.04 3.40
CA ALA A 158 3.02 -6.60 4.06
C ALA A 158 4.08 -7.08 3.04
N ALA A 159 3.68 -7.78 1.98
CA ALA A 159 4.59 -8.19 0.92
C ALA A 159 5.25 -6.99 0.21
N ALA A 160 4.49 -5.92 -0.06
CA ALA A 160 5.03 -4.72 -0.69
C ALA A 160 6.07 -4.00 0.19
N VAL A 161 5.81 -3.88 1.50
CA VAL A 161 6.75 -3.26 2.44
C VAL A 161 7.98 -4.15 2.63
N ALA A 162 7.82 -5.45 2.86
CA ALA A 162 8.95 -6.37 3.05
C ALA A 162 9.86 -6.47 1.82
N ALA A 163 9.30 -6.31 0.61
CA ALA A 163 10.07 -6.27 -0.62
C ALA A 163 10.69 -4.88 -0.90
N GLY A 164 10.49 -3.90 -0.03
CA GLY A 164 11.01 -2.55 -0.19
C GLY A 164 10.39 -1.76 -1.36
N ILE A 165 9.16 -2.07 -1.77
CA ILE A 165 8.43 -1.28 -2.76
C ILE A 165 8.03 0.07 -2.15
N VAL A 166 7.58 0.06 -0.92
CA VAL A 166 7.25 1.25 -0.12
C VAL A 166 7.76 1.09 1.31
N PRO A 167 8.10 2.18 2.00
CA PRO A 167 8.54 2.10 3.39
C PRO A 167 7.37 1.85 4.37
N VAL A 168 6.15 2.15 3.97
CA VAL A 168 4.94 2.03 4.78
C VAL A 168 3.72 1.84 3.88
N ALA A 169 2.72 1.10 4.34
CA ALA A 169 1.47 0.89 3.61
C ALA A 169 0.26 0.88 4.55
N GLY A 170 -0.90 1.21 4.00
CA GLY A 170 -2.18 1.11 4.67
C GLY A 170 -2.61 -0.34 4.88
N ALA A 171 -3.15 -0.64 6.06
CA ALA A 171 -3.63 -1.96 6.44
C ALA A 171 -4.86 -1.83 7.36
N SER A 172 -5.57 -2.92 7.62
CA SER A 172 -6.68 -2.97 8.56
C SER A 172 -6.62 -4.25 9.41
N ASP A 173 -7.12 -4.21 10.64
CA ASP A 173 -7.01 -5.33 11.60
C ASP A 173 -8.27 -5.44 12.47
N GLY A 174 -9.16 -6.35 12.12
CA GLY A 174 -10.31 -6.74 12.96
C GLY A 174 -9.98 -7.92 13.89
N GLY A 175 -9.21 -8.90 13.40
CA GLY A 175 -8.86 -10.13 14.13
C GLY A 175 -7.38 -10.52 14.05
N GLY A 176 -6.50 -9.61 13.61
CA GLY A 176 -5.07 -9.89 13.43
C GLY A 176 -4.52 -9.47 12.06
N SER A 177 -5.35 -8.85 11.22
CA SER A 177 -5.04 -8.63 9.80
C SER A 177 -3.95 -7.58 9.50
N ILE A 178 -3.39 -6.89 10.48
CA ILE A 178 -2.10 -6.18 10.43
C ILE A 178 -1.01 -7.07 11.02
N ARG A 179 -1.25 -7.60 12.22
CA ARG A 179 -0.25 -8.28 13.04
C ARG A 179 0.17 -9.63 12.47
N ILE A 180 -0.75 -10.39 11.91
CA ILE A 180 -0.45 -11.69 11.26
C ILE A 180 0.52 -11.51 10.09
N PRO A 181 0.20 -10.70 9.06
CA PRO A 181 1.12 -10.54 7.95
C PRO A 181 2.42 -9.81 8.35
N ALA A 182 2.39 -8.88 9.28
CA ALA A 182 3.61 -8.26 9.79
C ALA A 182 4.55 -9.30 10.44
N ALA A 183 4.02 -10.20 11.28
CA ALA A 183 4.80 -11.29 11.87
C ALA A 183 5.35 -12.26 10.81
N ALA A 184 4.54 -12.61 9.79
CA ALA A 184 4.92 -13.55 8.73
C ALA A 184 5.99 -12.99 7.78
N THR A 185 6.15 -11.65 7.71
CA THR A 185 7.07 -10.99 6.79
C THR A 185 8.19 -10.20 7.48
N GLY A 186 8.28 -10.27 8.82
CA GLY A 186 9.33 -9.62 9.60
C GLY A 186 9.17 -8.11 9.72
N LEU A 187 7.94 -7.60 9.70
CA LEU A 187 7.64 -6.18 9.74
C LEU A 187 7.12 -5.72 11.10
N PHE A 188 7.19 -4.42 11.34
CA PHE A 188 6.49 -3.78 12.44
C PHE A 188 5.02 -3.51 12.05
N GLY A 189 4.09 -4.22 12.69
CA GLY A 189 2.65 -4.08 12.49
C GLY A 189 2.02 -3.20 13.56
N PHE A 190 1.65 -1.96 13.22
CA PHE A 190 1.01 -1.04 14.16
C PHE A 190 -0.52 -1.11 14.06
N LYS A 191 -1.16 -1.67 15.09
CA LYS A 191 -2.61 -1.68 15.25
C LYS A 191 -3.01 -0.72 16.38
N PRO A 192 -3.62 0.44 16.08
CA PRO A 192 -4.07 1.37 17.10
C PRO A 192 -5.17 0.78 17.98
N GLY A 193 -5.38 1.36 19.14
CA GLY A 193 -6.50 1.02 20.01
C GLY A 193 -7.84 1.35 19.38
N ARG A 194 -8.90 0.68 19.87
CA ARG A 194 -10.27 0.94 19.43
C ARG A 194 -10.65 2.41 19.67
N GLY A 195 -11.38 3.04 18.72
CA GLY A 195 -11.77 4.44 18.80
C GLY A 195 -10.69 5.49 18.43
N ARG A 196 -9.49 5.04 18.03
CA ARG A 196 -8.42 5.94 17.57
C ARG A 196 -8.47 6.25 16.08
N THR A 197 -9.02 5.33 15.30
CA THR A 197 -9.26 5.50 13.88
C THR A 197 -10.77 5.46 13.62
N PRO A 198 -11.30 6.28 12.72
CA PRO A 198 -12.69 6.21 12.31
C PRO A 198 -12.95 4.88 11.56
N THR A 199 -14.19 4.41 11.66
CA THR A 199 -14.72 3.26 10.93
C THR A 199 -15.61 3.74 9.79
#